data_e2afa345b5de635ae05a4438b5bedf76
#
_entry.id   e2afa345b5de635ae05a4438b5bedf76
#
_cell.length_a   1.000
_cell.length_b   1.000
_cell.length_c   1.000
_cell.angle_alpha   90.00
_cell.angle_beta   90.00
_cell.angle_gamma   90.00
#
_symmetry.space_group_name_H-M   'P 1'
#
loop_
_entity.id
_entity.type
_entity.pdbx_description
1 polymer ?
#
loop_
_entity_poly.entity_id
_entity_poly.type
_entity_poly.pdbx_seq_one_letter_code
_entity_poly.pdbx_strand_id
1 'polypeptide(L)'
;MVMTRRTALTAAMLAASAMVTDFARAGYEPSEIEGRLRDLERRSGGRLGVAILDSKDGRLVGHRLDERFALCSTFKALAVAFVLARVDRGEESLDRRIAFTERDLVSPFTATKPHVGAEGMTVAALCEAAITVSDSTAANLLLDSFGGPSALTAHLRSLGDPVTRVDHRELELNIVRPGEVHDTTSPRAMVGTLQRLLLGSALSASSRARLTTWMIEARDAAARRLRVGLPNGWRIANKPGTWAKISTNDIGVIWPPGRDPIIVAAYLGEAPGSIKDQEAVLAQVARIIAERV
;
A
#
# COMPACT_ATOMS: atom_id res chain seq x y z
N MET A 1 90.00 17.70 -15.53
CA MET A 1 88.91 18.17 -14.69
C MET A 1 87.64 17.71 -15.31
N VAL A 2 87.05 16.62 -14.76
CA VAL A 2 85.98 15.87 -15.40
C VAL A 2 84.62 16.35 -14.80
N MET A 3 83.75 16.92 -15.65
CA MET A 3 82.34 17.21 -15.26
C MET A 3 81.44 16.04 -15.70
N THR A 4 80.97 15.36 -14.73
CA THR A 4 79.95 14.29 -14.93
C THR A 4 78.59 14.91 -15.17
N ARG A 5 77.98 14.55 -16.27
CA ARG A 5 76.60 14.87 -16.63
C ARG A 5 75.67 13.96 -15.77
N ARG A 6 74.98 14.53 -14.84
CA ARG A 6 73.83 13.88 -14.25
C ARG A 6 72.59 14.32 -15.01
N THR A 7 72.04 13.38 -15.74
CA THR A 7 70.76 13.49 -16.45
C THR A 7 69.63 13.59 -15.42
N ALA A 8 68.97 14.73 -15.37
CA ALA A 8 67.76 14.87 -14.65
C ALA A 8 66.62 14.29 -15.46
N LEU A 9 66.13 13.13 -15.07
CA LEU A 9 64.84 12.60 -15.56
C LEU A 9 63.71 13.36 -14.85
N THR A 10 63.11 14.27 -15.57
CA THR A 10 61.83 14.89 -15.19
C THR A 10 60.73 13.86 -15.44
N ALA A 11 60.30 13.22 -14.40
CA ALA A 11 59.07 12.40 -14.43
C ALA A 11 57.88 13.35 -14.56
N ALA A 12 57.35 13.45 -15.77
CA ALA A 12 56.02 14.04 -15.99
C ALA A 12 54.98 13.10 -15.41
N MET A 13 54.53 13.38 -14.18
CA MET A 13 53.29 12.81 -13.64
C MET A 13 52.13 13.37 -14.46
N LEU A 14 51.68 12.62 -15.44
CA LEU A 14 50.32 12.77 -15.99
C LEU A 14 49.34 12.50 -14.88
N ALA A 15 48.85 13.54 -14.25
CA ALA A 15 47.61 13.49 -13.47
C ALA A 15 46.49 13.20 -14.47
N ALA A 16 46.19 11.90 -14.65
CA ALA A 16 44.94 11.48 -15.20
C ALA A 16 43.89 11.87 -14.16
N SER A 17 43.31 13.06 -14.30
CA SER A 17 42.06 13.43 -13.69
C SER A 17 41.02 12.41 -14.21
N ALA A 18 40.82 11.35 -13.46
CA ALA A 18 39.61 10.57 -13.56
C ALA A 18 38.47 11.55 -13.30
N MET A 19 37.87 12.09 -14.37
CA MET A 19 36.51 12.55 -14.32
C MET A 19 35.69 11.32 -13.92
N VAL A 20 35.60 11.09 -12.63
CA VAL A 20 34.46 10.37 -12.06
C VAL A 20 33.28 11.25 -12.44
N THR A 21 32.66 10.92 -13.56
CA THR A 21 31.30 11.34 -13.81
C THR A 21 30.54 10.81 -12.63
N ASP A 22 30.37 11.64 -11.62
CA ASP A 22 29.27 11.54 -10.69
C ASP A 22 28.01 11.54 -11.57
N PHE A 23 27.62 10.35 -12.01
CA PHE A 23 26.22 10.08 -12.21
C PHE A 23 25.64 10.31 -10.83
N ALA A 24 25.28 11.57 -10.57
CA ALA A 24 24.53 11.96 -9.42
C ALA A 24 23.43 10.91 -9.34
N ARG A 25 23.55 10.00 -8.38
CA ARG A 25 22.41 9.24 -7.90
C ARG A 25 21.37 10.31 -7.73
N ALA A 26 20.33 10.29 -8.56
CA ALA A 26 19.14 11.08 -8.35
C ALA A 26 18.59 10.62 -7.00
N GLY A 27 19.24 11.11 -5.95
CA GLY A 27 18.92 10.76 -4.58
C GLY A 27 17.66 11.52 -4.26
N TYR A 28 16.68 10.82 -3.83
CA TYR A 28 15.56 11.32 -3.08
C TYR A 28 16.03 12.44 -2.15
N GLU A 29 15.72 13.70 -2.48
CA GLU A 29 15.81 14.77 -1.50
C GLU A 29 14.51 14.74 -0.68
N PRO A 30 14.50 14.21 0.55
CA PRO A 30 13.27 14.07 1.35
C PRO A 30 12.50 15.36 1.45
N SER A 31 13.19 16.49 1.63
CA SER A 31 12.60 17.82 1.77
C SER A 31 11.81 18.25 0.52
N GLU A 32 12.21 17.84 -0.67
CA GLU A 32 11.51 18.21 -1.90
C GLU A 32 10.20 17.44 -2.06
N ILE A 33 10.22 16.11 -1.83
CA ILE A 33 9.00 15.30 -1.87
C ILE A 33 8.00 15.77 -0.82
N GLU A 34 8.46 15.97 0.41
CA GLU A 34 7.63 16.48 1.49
C GLU A 34 7.03 17.85 1.15
N GLY A 35 7.81 18.73 0.53
CA GLY A 35 7.34 20.03 0.02
C GLY A 35 6.20 19.86 -0.98
N ARG A 36 6.40 19.01 -1.99
CA ARG A 36 5.38 18.74 -3.02
C ARG A 36 4.12 18.11 -2.46
N LEU A 37 4.23 17.20 -1.48
CA LEU A 37 3.09 16.58 -0.82
C LEU A 37 2.30 17.62 0.01
N ARG A 38 2.99 18.51 0.74
CA ARG A 38 2.34 19.64 1.45
C ARG A 38 1.61 20.56 0.47
N ASP A 39 2.22 20.86 -0.67
CA ASP A 39 1.60 21.68 -1.69
C ASP A 39 0.37 21.01 -2.32
N LEU A 40 0.44 19.70 -2.53
CA LEU A 40 -0.68 18.92 -3.01
C LEU A 40 -1.83 18.90 -2.01
N GLU A 41 -1.54 18.76 -0.72
CA GLU A 41 -2.54 18.85 0.34
C GLU A 41 -3.24 20.22 0.32
N ARG A 42 -2.47 21.32 0.31
CA ARG A 42 -3.07 22.66 0.27
C ARG A 42 -4.01 22.88 -0.92
N ARG A 43 -3.63 22.37 -2.09
CA ARG A 43 -4.47 22.44 -3.30
C ARG A 43 -5.70 21.55 -3.23
N SER A 44 -5.61 20.41 -2.56
CA SER A 44 -6.75 19.49 -2.41
C SER A 44 -7.81 20.02 -1.45
N GLY A 45 -7.43 20.91 -0.55
CA GLY A 45 -8.30 21.44 0.51
C GLY A 45 -8.70 20.42 1.58
N GLY A 46 -8.12 19.21 1.51
CA GLY A 46 -8.34 18.13 2.48
C GLY A 46 -7.11 17.87 3.34
N ARG A 47 -7.11 16.76 4.06
CA ARG A 47 -6.01 16.27 4.87
C ARG A 47 -5.35 15.07 4.18
N LEU A 48 -4.10 15.22 3.72
CA LEU A 48 -3.38 14.22 2.93
C LEU A 48 -2.26 13.58 3.76
N GLY A 49 -2.39 12.30 4.07
CA GLY A 49 -1.34 11.49 4.68
C GLY A 49 -0.68 10.57 3.64
N VAL A 50 0.63 10.67 3.49
CA VAL A 50 1.38 9.83 2.54
C VAL A 50 2.64 9.30 3.18
N ALA A 51 2.91 8.00 3.00
CA ALA A 51 4.19 7.39 3.27
C ALA A 51 4.70 6.69 2.00
N ILE A 52 5.97 6.86 1.71
CA ILE A 52 6.69 6.25 0.59
C ILE A 52 7.93 5.60 1.18
N LEU A 53 8.01 4.27 1.11
CA LEU A 53 9.11 3.47 1.64
C LEU A 53 9.86 2.82 0.47
N ASP A 54 11.12 3.20 0.29
CA ASP A 54 12.03 2.55 -0.65
C ASP A 54 12.50 1.22 -0.04
N SER A 55 12.22 0.08 -0.70
CA SER A 55 12.62 -1.22 -0.16
C SER A 55 14.11 -1.51 -0.30
N LYS A 56 14.83 -0.74 -1.11
CA LYS A 56 16.26 -0.90 -1.36
C LYS A 56 17.11 -0.58 -0.14
N ASP A 57 16.81 0.55 0.49
CA ASP A 57 17.60 1.10 1.60
C ASP A 57 16.78 1.37 2.87
N GLY A 58 15.48 1.09 2.83
CA GLY A 58 14.56 1.31 3.95
C GLY A 58 14.22 2.79 4.18
N ARG A 59 14.59 3.69 3.27
CA ARG A 59 14.32 5.11 3.42
C ARG A 59 12.82 5.38 3.32
N LEU A 60 12.32 6.10 4.32
CA LEU A 60 10.93 6.50 4.43
C LEU A 60 10.82 8.02 4.30
N VAL A 61 10.01 8.47 3.37
CA VAL A 61 9.65 9.89 3.17
C VAL A 61 8.13 10.03 3.10
N GLY A 62 7.60 11.21 3.37
CA GLY A 62 6.16 11.42 3.25
C GLY A 62 5.65 12.68 3.93
N HIS A 63 4.35 12.68 4.17
CA HIS A 63 3.64 13.79 4.81
C HIS A 63 2.61 13.24 5.78
N ARG A 64 2.46 13.85 6.97
CA ARG A 64 1.59 13.38 8.06
C ARG A 64 1.77 11.88 8.37
N LEU A 65 3.03 11.44 8.41
CA LEU A 65 3.43 10.03 8.50
C LEU A 65 2.77 9.28 9.66
N ASP A 66 2.59 9.95 10.79
CA ASP A 66 2.14 9.34 12.05
C ASP A 66 0.72 9.73 12.44
N GLU A 67 0.07 10.59 11.67
CA GLU A 67 -1.32 10.95 11.90
C GLU A 67 -2.27 9.81 11.48
N ARG A 68 -3.39 9.70 12.19
CA ARG A 68 -4.39 8.65 11.93
C ARG A 68 -5.34 9.04 10.82
N PHE A 69 -5.65 8.04 9.99
CA PHE A 69 -6.61 8.11 8.88
C PHE A 69 -7.52 6.89 8.93
N ALA A 70 -8.78 7.05 8.51
CA ALA A 70 -9.71 5.96 8.36
C ALA A 70 -9.18 4.92 7.38
N LEU A 71 -9.25 3.64 7.75
CA LEU A 71 -8.84 2.53 6.89
C LEU A 71 -9.70 2.44 5.64
N CYS A 72 -11.00 2.55 5.79
CA CYS A 72 -11.96 2.17 4.77
C CYS A 72 -11.56 0.79 4.19
N SER A 73 -11.91 0.50 2.95
CA SER A 73 -11.63 -0.81 2.33
C SER A 73 -10.15 -1.19 2.20
N THR A 74 -9.19 -0.34 2.60
CA THR A 74 -7.77 -0.75 2.63
C THR A 74 -7.53 -1.87 3.64
N PHE A 75 -8.35 -1.99 4.70
CA PHE A 75 -8.28 -3.07 5.68
C PHE A 75 -8.44 -4.46 5.03
N LYS A 76 -9.15 -4.56 3.90
CA LYS A 76 -9.40 -5.85 3.22
C LYS A 76 -8.10 -6.53 2.78
N ALA A 77 -7.07 -5.75 2.42
CA ALA A 77 -5.75 -6.31 2.14
C ALA A 77 -5.14 -6.98 3.38
N LEU A 78 -5.34 -6.38 4.55
CA LEU A 78 -4.86 -6.91 5.83
C LEU A 78 -5.65 -8.15 6.26
N ALA A 79 -6.97 -8.13 6.09
CA ALA A 79 -7.85 -9.25 6.41
C ALA A 79 -7.54 -10.48 5.54
N VAL A 80 -7.39 -10.29 4.22
CA VAL A 80 -7.01 -11.36 3.30
C VAL A 80 -5.59 -11.88 3.59
N ALA A 81 -4.65 -11.01 3.92
CA ALA A 81 -3.31 -11.42 4.35
C ALA A 81 -3.38 -12.29 5.62
N PHE A 82 -4.25 -11.97 6.58
CA PHE A 82 -4.42 -12.79 7.78
C PHE A 82 -5.02 -14.16 7.45
N VAL A 83 -6.02 -14.22 6.55
CA VAL A 83 -6.52 -15.52 6.04
C VAL A 83 -5.38 -16.34 5.44
N LEU A 84 -4.57 -15.75 4.58
CA LEU A 84 -3.44 -16.44 3.96
C LEU A 84 -2.38 -16.87 4.98
N ALA A 85 -2.10 -16.06 5.99
CA ALA A 85 -1.21 -16.45 7.10
C ALA A 85 -1.74 -17.65 7.88
N ARG A 86 -3.06 -17.77 8.05
CA ARG A 86 -3.72 -18.95 8.65
C ARG A 86 -3.63 -20.17 7.75
N VAL A 87 -3.76 -19.99 6.43
CA VAL A 87 -3.54 -21.08 5.45
C VAL A 87 -2.10 -21.60 5.53
N ASP A 88 -1.13 -20.71 5.61
CA ASP A 88 0.28 -21.05 5.74
C ASP A 88 0.58 -21.87 7.01
N ARG A 89 -0.23 -21.69 8.08
CA ARG A 89 -0.12 -22.46 9.33
C ARG A 89 -1.01 -23.71 9.38
N GLY A 90 -1.77 -23.99 8.32
CA GLY A 90 -2.73 -25.10 8.29
C GLY A 90 -3.99 -24.90 9.15
N GLU A 91 -4.27 -23.68 9.58
CA GLU A 91 -5.44 -23.29 10.39
C GLU A 91 -6.66 -22.92 9.53
N GLU A 92 -6.48 -22.76 8.23
CA GLU A 92 -7.53 -22.43 7.27
C GLU A 92 -7.28 -23.15 5.94
N SER A 93 -8.33 -23.38 5.15
CA SER A 93 -8.24 -23.92 3.79
C SER A 93 -8.90 -22.97 2.80
N LEU A 94 -8.19 -22.67 1.72
CA LEU A 94 -8.72 -21.85 0.63
C LEU A 94 -9.92 -22.51 -0.07
N ASP A 95 -10.01 -23.83 -0.03
CA ASP A 95 -11.12 -24.60 -0.63
C ASP A 95 -12.34 -24.73 0.32
N ARG A 96 -12.19 -24.39 1.61
CA ARG A 96 -13.32 -24.39 2.54
C ARG A 96 -14.38 -23.42 2.05
N ARG A 97 -15.64 -23.87 2.07
CA ARG A 97 -16.78 -23.05 1.67
C ARG A 97 -17.45 -22.41 2.87
N ILE A 98 -17.90 -21.19 2.68
CA ILE A 98 -18.70 -20.43 3.65
C ILE A 98 -20.06 -20.19 3.02
N ALA A 99 -21.09 -20.80 3.63
CA ALA A 99 -22.47 -20.53 3.29
C ALA A 99 -22.91 -19.19 3.91
N PHE A 100 -23.77 -18.46 3.22
CA PHE A 100 -24.31 -17.19 3.70
C PHE A 100 -25.68 -16.92 3.06
N THR A 101 -26.44 -16.02 3.65
CA THR A 101 -27.81 -15.71 3.30
C THR A 101 -27.94 -14.27 2.76
N GLU A 102 -29.12 -13.89 2.30
CA GLU A 102 -29.41 -12.51 1.92
C GLU A 102 -29.23 -11.51 3.07
N ARG A 103 -29.38 -11.96 4.33
CA ARG A 103 -29.19 -11.13 5.52
C ARG A 103 -27.73 -10.72 5.75
N ASP A 104 -26.82 -11.46 5.18
CA ASP A 104 -25.37 -11.21 5.28
C ASP A 104 -24.88 -10.23 4.22
N LEU A 105 -25.74 -9.87 3.24
CA LEU A 105 -25.35 -8.98 2.14
C LEU A 105 -25.15 -7.54 2.63
N VAL A 106 -23.94 -7.04 2.43
CA VAL A 106 -23.50 -5.66 2.74
C VAL A 106 -22.88 -5.04 1.49
N SER A 107 -23.43 -3.92 1.05
CA SER A 107 -22.97 -3.24 -0.18
C SER A 107 -21.55 -2.65 -0.04
N PRO A 108 -20.71 -2.74 -1.08
CA PRO A 108 -20.93 -3.48 -2.32
C PRO A 108 -20.83 -4.99 -2.14
N PHE A 109 -21.71 -5.73 -2.82
CA PHE A 109 -21.80 -7.20 -2.78
C PHE A 109 -21.83 -7.81 -4.21
N THR A 110 -21.11 -7.22 -5.13
CA THR A 110 -21.19 -7.53 -6.56
C THR A 110 -20.81 -8.99 -6.87
N ALA A 111 -19.79 -9.50 -6.18
CA ALA A 111 -19.31 -10.87 -6.39
C ALA A 111 -20.09 -11.88 -5.52
N THR A 112 -20.51 -11.51 -4.31
CA THR A 112 -21.16 -12.45 -3.37
C THR A 112 -22.63 -12.69 -3.68
N LYS A 113 -23.38 -11.68 -4.14
CA LYS A 113 -24.83 -11.79 -4.35
C LYS A 113 -25.29 -13.01 -5.16
N PRO A 114 -24.64 -13.39 -6.27
CA PRO A 114 -25.04 -14.57 -7.06
C PRO A 114 -24.86 -15.92 -6.33
N HIS A 115 -24.15 -15.94 -5.22
CA HIS A 115 -23.76 -17.15 -4.48
C HIS A 115 -24.44 -17.28 -3.11
N VAL A 116 -25.49 -16.51 -2.87
CA VAL A 116 -26.32 -16.65 -1.67
C VAL A 116 -26.92 -18.06 -1.61
N GLY A 117 -26.84 -18.71 -0.44
CA GLY A 117 -27.40 -20.03 -0.20
C GLY A 117 -26.40 -21.03 0.41
N ALA A 118 -26.83 -22.28 0.48
CA ALA A 118 -26.08 -23.36 1.14
C ALA A 118 -24.71 -23.66 0.51
N GLU A 119 -24.59 -23.48 -0.81
CA GLU A 119 -23.32 -23.67 -1.51
C GLU A 119 -22.28 -22.58 -1.15
N GLY A 120 -22.71 -21.33 -0.94
CA GLY A 120 -21.85 -20.21 -0.59
C GLY A 120 -20.66 -20.04 -1.54
N MET A 121 -19.55 -19.52 -1.01
CA MET A 121 -18.30 -19.33 -1.75
C MET A 121 -17.12 -19.97 -1.04
N THR A 122 -16.07 -20.34 -1.78
CA THR A 122 -14.80 -20.76 -1.18
C THR A 122 -14.12 -19.58 -0.50
N VAL A 123 -13.29 -19.84 0.50
CA VAL A 123 -12.45 -18.83 1.15
C VAL A 123 -11.55 -18.13 0.12
N ALA A 124 -11.02 -18.85 -0.88
CA ALA A 124 -10.26 -18.27 -1.98
C ALA A 124 -11.09 -17.25 -2.78
N ALA A 125 -12.32 -17.61 -3.17
CA ALA A 125 -13.21 -16.74 -3.94
C ALA A 125 -13.64 -15.50 -3.13
N LEU A 126 -13.86 -15.64 -1.83
CA LEU A 126 -14.15 -14.51 -0.93
C LEU A 126 -12.93 -13.57 -0.82
N CYS A 127 -11.71 -14.10 -0.67
CA CYS A 127 -10.48 -13.31 -0.64
C CYS A 127 -10.31 -12.51 -1.95
N GLU A 128 -10.48 -13.18 -3.09
CA GLU A 128 -10.41 -12.53 -4.40
C GLU A 128 -11.45 -11.41 -4.53
N ALA A 129 -12.71 -11.68 -4.19
CA ALA A 129 -13.79 -10.68 -4.24
C ALA A 129 -13.52 -9.47 -3.34
N ALA A 130 -13.04 -9.70 -2.12
CA ALA A 130 -12.69 -8.64 -1.18
C ALA A 130 -11.58 -7.72 -1.71
N ILE A 131 -10.61 -8.27 -2.45
CA ILE A 131 -9.50 -7.49 -3.00
C ILE A 131 -9.86 -6.86 -4.36
N THR A 132 -10.35 -7.66 -5.31
CA THR A 132 -10.44 -7.25 -6.72
C THR A 132 -11.60 -6.28 -6.99
N VAL A 133 -12.74 -6.49 -6.34
CA VAL A 133 -13.95 -5.65 -6.48
C VAL A 133 -14.42 -5.04 -5.16
N SER A 134 -13.62 -5.18 -4.12
CA SER A 134 -13.89 -4.59 -2.79
C SER A 134 -15.24 -5.03 -2.19
N ASP A 135 -15.67 -6.27 -2.43
CA ASP A 135 -16.92 -6.82 -1.92
C ASP A 135 -16.96 -6.79 -0.38
N SER A 136 -17.96 -6.10 0.18
CA SER A 136 -18.06 -5.89 1.64
C SER A 136 -18.64 -7.10 2.37
N THR A 137 -19.52 -7.84 1.72
CA THR A 137 -20.02 -9.12 2.25
C THR A 137 -18.89 -10.12 2.37
N ALA A 138 -18.07 -10.27 1.31
CA ALA A 138 -16.90 -11.14 1.34
C ALA A 138 -15.96 -10.77 2.50
N ALA A 139 -15.70 -9.47 2.70
CA ALA A 139 -14.83 -9.01 3.77
C ALA A 139 -15.40 -9.36 5.17
N ASN A 140 -16.69 -9.17 5.39
CA ASN A 140 -17.34 -9.52 6.66
C ASN A 140 -17.32 -11.03 6.92
N LEU A 141 -17.62 -11.85 5.91
CA LEU A 141 -17.55 -13.31 6.02
C LEU A 141 -16.12 -13.79 6.36
N LEU A 142 -15.11 -13.17 5.78
CA LEU A 142 -13.72 -13.46 6.11
C LEU A 142 -13.39 -13.03 7.54
N LEU A 143 -13.78 -11.82 7.98
CA LEU A 143 -13.59 -11.36 9.37
C LEU A 143 -14.18 -12.37 10.36
N ASP A 144 -15.42 -12.81 10.13
CA ASP A 144 -16.10 -13.78 11.00
C ASP A 144 -15.37 -15.12 11.05
N SER A 145 -14.79 -15.55 9.92
CA SER A 145 -14.13 -16.84 9.81
C SER A 145 -12.90 -17.00 10.72
N PHE A 146 -12.31 -15.89 11.17
CA PHE A 146 -11.12 -15.91 12.02
C PHE A 146 -11.27 -15.20 13.38
N GLY A 147 -12.48 -14.87 13.80
CA GLY A 147 -12.75 -14.29 15.12
C GLY A 147 -12.93 -12.78 15.14
N GLY A 148 -13.25 -12.18 13.99
CA GLY A 148 -13.70 -10.78 13.87
C GLY A 148 -12.58 -9.74 13.86
N PRO A 149 -12.97 -8.46 13.97
CA PRO A 149 -12.04 -7.32 13.90
C PRO A 149 -10.92 -7.37 14.94
N SER A 150 -11.22 -7.81 16.18
CA SER A 150 -10.24 -7.90 17.26
C SER A 150 -9.12 -8.90 16.95
N ALA A 151 -9.44 -10.03 16.31
CA ALA A 151 -8.45 -11.02 15.91
C ALA A 151 -7.52 -10.45 14.81
N LEU A 152 -8.06 -9.68 13.85
CA LEU A 152 -7.24 -8.98 12.87
C LEU A 152 -6.31 -7.98 13.54
N THR A 153 -6.82 -7.17 14.47
CA THR A 153 -6.00 -6.22 15.23
C THR A 153 -4.88 -6.93 16.02
N ALA A 154 -5.18 -8.07 16.66
CA ALA A 154 -4.19 -8.87 17.37
C ALA A 154 -3.11 -9.41 16.40
N HIS A 155 -3.51 -9.87 15.23
CA HIS A 155 -2.56 -10.30 14.19
C HIS A 155 -1.64 -9.16 13.74
N LEU A 156 -2.17 -7.96 13.52
CA LEU A 156 -1.35 -6.79 13.17
C LEU A 156 -0.34 -6.46 14.26
N ARG A 157 -0.71 -6.58 15.55
CA ARG A 157 0.23 -6.44 16.68
C ARG A 157 1.36 -7.48 16.62
N SER A 158 1.04 -8.74 16.28
CA SER A 158 2.05 -9.79 16.12
C SER A 158 3.02 -9.53 14.96
N LEU A 159 2.58 -8.78 13.95
CA LEU A 159 3.44 -8.30 12.87
C LEU A 159 4.28 -7.07 13.25
N GLY A 160 4.14 -6.53 14.47
CA GLY A 160 4.85 -5.35 14.92
C GLY A 160 4.23 -4.02 14.44
N ASP A 161 2.93 -4.00 14.18
CA ASP A 161 2.16 -2.78 13.92
C ASP A 161 1.37 -2.39 15.18
N PRO A 162 1.84 -1.42 15.96
CA PRO A 162 1.16 -0.99 17.19
C PRO A 162 0.03 0.02 16.92
N VAL A 163 -0.11 0.51 15.69
CA VAL A 163 -0.99 1.63 15.34
C VAL A 163 -2.28 1.18 14.70
N THR A 164 -2.19 0.40 13.62
CA THR A 164 -3.36 -0.03 12.83
C THR A 164 -4.31 -0.86 13.68
N ARG A 165 -5.59 -0.53 13.64
CA ARG A 165 -6.63 -1.31 14.33
C ARG A 165 -7.92 -1.35 13.53
N VAL A 166 -8.58 -2.47 13.61
CA VAL A 166 -9.92 -2.71 13.08
C VAL A 166 -10.80 -3.07 14.26
N ASP A 167 -11.88 -2.34 14.45
CA ASP A 167 -12.77 -2.46 15.61
C ASP A 167 -14.17 -2.87 15.19
N HIS A 168 -14.58 -2.49 13.99
CA HIS A 168 -15.91 -2.74 13.47
C HIS A 168 -15.87 -3.54 12.17
N ARG A 169 -17.04 -3.96 11.71
CA ARG A 169 -17.26 -4.63 10.42
C ARG A 169 -17.68 -3.61 9.37
N GLU A 170 -17.73 -4.02 8.09
CA GLU A 170 -18.38 -3.23 7.06
C GLU A 170 -19.89 -3.13 7.33
N LEU A 171 -20.53 -1.95 7.28
CA LEU A 171 -19.98 -0.66 6.81
C LEU A 171 -19.52 0.27 7.95
N GLU A 172 -19.72 -0.13 9.19
CA GLU A 172 -19.51 0.71 10.38
C GLU A 172 -18.05 1.17 10.50
N LEU A 173 -17.09 0.32 10.12
CA LEU A 173 -15.65 0.64 10.14
C LEU A 173 -15.26 1.89 9.32
N ASN A 174 -16.14 2.35 8.44
CA ASN A 174 -15.88 3.53 7.62
C ASN A 174 -16.25 4.84 8.35
N ILE A 175 -16.97 4.75 9.47
CA ILE A 175 -17.47 5.90 10.24
C ILE A 175 -16.44 6.25 11.30
N VAL A 176 -15.47 7.07 10.93
CA VAL A 176 -14.42 7.56 11.84
C VAL A 176 -14.62 9.05 12.05
N ARG A 177 -14.86 9.45 13.32
CA ARG A 177 -15.02 10.86 13.68
C ARG A 177 -13.67 11.50 14.03
N PRO A 178 -13.53 12.82 13.93
CA PRO A 178 -12.32 13.50 14.34
C PRO A 178 -11.89 13.12 15.77
N GLY A 179 -10.62 12.72 15.94
CA GLY A 179 -10.06 12.32 17.23
C GLY A 179 -10.30 10.84 17.60
N GLU A 180 -11.13 10.11 16.89
CA GLU A 180 -11.30 8.66 17.10
C GLU A 180 -10.09 7.88 16.59
N VAL A 181 -9.84 6.75 17.25
CA VAL A 181 -8.74 5.84 16.89
C VAL A 181 -9.23 4.53 16.30
N HIS A 182 -10.53 4.23 16.42
CA HIS A 182 -11.14 3.01 15.89
C HIS A 182 -11.04 3.00 14.36
N ASP A 183 -10.81 1.82 13.79
CA ASP A 183 -10.76 1.60 12.35
C ASP A 183 -9.79 2.51 11.58
N THR A 184 -8.66 2.83 12.23
CA THR A 184 -7.65 3.74 11.69
C THR A 184 -6.27 3.10 11.59
N THR A 185 -5.45 3.72 10.76
CA THR A 185 -4.01 3.47 10.63
C THR A 185 -3.26 4.79 10.52
N SER A 186 -1.92 4.74 10.48
CA SER A 186 -1.10 5.85 9.99
C SER A 186 -0.39 5.43 8.69
N PRO A 187 -0.01 6.39 7.82
CA PRO A 187 0.73 6.08 6.60
C PRO A 187 2.01 5.26 6.88
N ARG A 188 2.79 5.62 7.91
CA ARG A 188 3.98 4.89 8.33
C ARG A 188 3.67 3.45 8.73
N ALA A 189 2.66 3.24 9.56
CA ALA A 189 2.30 1.90 10.03
C ALA A 189 1.89 1.01 8.86
N MET A 190 1.08 1.55 7.94
CA MET A 190 0.60 0.82 6.78
C MET A 190 1.72 0.38 5.84
N VAL A 191 2.68 1.26 5.49
CA VAL A 191 3.79 0.85 4.61
C VAL A 191 4.68 -0.20 5.28
N GLY A 192 4.90 -0.11 6.60
CA GLY A 192 5.65 -1.11 7.36
C GLY A 192 4.94 -2.47 7.37
N THR A 193 3.63 -2.49 7.53
CA THR A 193 2.83 -3.72 7.48
C THR A 193 2.82 -4.31 6.07
N LEU A 194 2.60 -3.50 5.02
CA LEU A 194 2.65 -3.95 3.64
C LEU A 194 4.03 -4.51 3.26
N GLN A 195 5.12 -3.89 3.73
CA GLN A 195 6.48 -4.40 3.51
C GLN A 195 6.61 -5.83 4.04
N ARG A 196 6.16 -6.10 5.26
CA ARG A 196 6.23 -7.44 5.86
C ARG A 196 5.37 -8.46 5.12
N LEU A 197 4.18 -8.06 4.67
CA LEU A 197 3.22 -8.93 4.00
C LEU A 197 3.59 -9.23 2.54
N LEU A 198 4.03 -8.22 1.77
CA LEU A 198 4.19 -8.33 0.32
C LEU A 198 5.65 -8.51 -0.13
N LEU A 199 6.63 -8.11 0.69
CA LEU A 199 8.06 -8.22 0.36
C LEU A 199 8.85 -9.02 1.40
N GLY A 200 8.35 -9.12 2.63
CA GLY A 200 8.98 -9.83 3.74
C GLY A 200 8.59 -11.31 3.83
N SER A 201 8.75 -11.86 5.03
CA SER A 201 8.52 -13.28 5.35
C SER A 201 7.26 -13.55 6.18
N ALA A 202 6.37 -12.56 6.34
CA ALA A 202 5.12 -12.73 7.10
C ALA A 202 4.13 -13.70 6.45
N LEU A 203 4.27 -13.94 5.14
CA LEU A 203 3.54 -14.92 4.37
C LEU A 203 4.52 -15.86 3.66
N SER A 204 4.10 -17.10 3.38
CA SER A 204 4.81 -18.00 2.47
C SER A 204 4.95 -17.36 1.07
N ALA A 205 5.87 -17.85 0.28
CA ALA A 205 6.06 -17.36 -1.09
C ALA A 205 4.79 -17.50 -1.95
N SER A 206 4.05 -18.61 -1.78
CA SER A 206 2.79 -18.85 -2.51
C SER A 206 1.68 -17.92 -2.07
N SER A 207 1.49 -17.71 -0.77
CA SER A 207 0.48 -16.81 -0.22
C SER A 207 0.77 -15.34 -0.56
N ARG A 208 2.03 -14.94 -0.49
CA ARG A 208 2.47 -13.61 -0.91
C ARG A 208 2.23 -13.36 -2.40
N ALA A 209 2.58 -14.32 -3.26
CA ALA A 209 2.32 -14.23 -4.69
C ALA A 209 0.82 -14.11 -5.00
N ARG A 210 -0.02 -14.89 -4.31
CA ARG A 210 -1.47 -14.87 -4.47
C ARG A 210 -2.07 -13.52 -4.07
N LEU A 211 -1.71 -12.98 -2.90
CA LEU A 211 -2.15 -11.65 -2.46
C LEU A 211 -1.72 -10.57 -3.47
N THR A 212 -0.47 -10.62 -3.90
CA THR A 212 0.08 -9.69 -4.90
C THR A 212 -0.71 -9.75 -6.20
N THR A 213 -1.02 -10.94 -6.71
CA THR A 213 -1.79 -11.13 -7.94
C THR A 213 -3.18 -10.51 -7.81
N TRP A 214 -3.92 -10.81 -6.75
CA TRP A 214 -5.25 -10.22 -6.53
C TRP A 214 -5.21 -8.69 -6.43
N MET A 215 -4.17 -8.13 -5.79
CA MET A 215 -4.02 -6.67 -5.70
C MET A 215 -3.62 -6.02 -7.05
N ILE A 216 -2.90 -6.73 -7.93
CA ILE A 216 -2.64 -6.29 -9.32
C ILE A 216 -3.93 -6.29 -10.14
N GLU A 217 -4.77 -7.30 -9.96
CA GLU A 217 -6.05 -7.49 -10.64
C GLU A 217 -7.17 -6.61 -10.08
N ALA A 218 -6.92 -5.85 -9.02
CA ALA A 218 -7.90 -4.93 -8.46
C ALA A 218 -8.40 -3.93 -9.49
N ARG A 219 -9.72 -3.73 -9.53
CA ARG A 219 -10.45 -2.99 -10.56
C ARG A 219 -11.02 -1.68 -10.01
N ASP A 220 -11.83 -1.01 -10.81
CA ASP A 220 -12.60 0.19 -10.45
C ASP A 220 -11.72 1.30 -9.86
N ALA A 221 -11.88 1.61 -8.59
CA ALA A 221 -11.13 2.67 -7.92
C ALA A 221 -9.61 2.44 -7.96
N ALA A 222 -9.14 1.18 -7.93
CA ALA A 222 -7.72 0.85 -8.04
C ALA A 222 -7.10 1.30 -9.37
N ALA A 223 -7.90 1.27 -10.45
CA ALA A 223 -7.46 1.70 -11.78
C ALA A 223 -7.42 3.23 -11.94
N ARG A 224 -8.03 4.00 -11.03
CA ARG A 224 -8.20 5.45 -11.17
C ARG A 224 -7.33 6.30 -10.22
N ARG A 225 -6.60 5.68 -9.28
CA ARG A 225 -5.82 6.37 -8.24
C ARG A 225 -4.33 6.29 -8.50
N LEU A 226 -3.56 5.67 -7.62
CA LEU A 226 -2.10 5.57 -7.78
C LEU A 226 -1.72 5.03 -9.15
N ARG A 227 -2.41 3.98 -9.63
CA ARG A 227 -2.10 3.31 -10.91
C ARG A 227 -2.07 4.27 -12.09
N VAL A 228 -3.04 5.17 -12.21
CA VAL A 228 -3.14 6.11 -13.36
C VAL A 228 -2.08 7.22 -13.33
N GLY A 229 -1.43 7.43 -12.19
CA GLY A 229 -0.35 8.38 -12.06
C GLY A 229 1.03 7.84 -12.39
N LEU A 230 1.16 6.51 -12.54
CA LEU A 230 2.45 5.85 -12.83
C LEU A 230 2.77 5.86 -14.33
N PRO A 231 4.05 5.89 -14.70
CA PRO A 231 4.48 5.74 -16.10
C PRO A 231 4.10 4.38 -16.68
N ASN A 232 3.99 4.32 -17.99
CA ASN A 232 3.78 3.05 -18.70
C ASN A 232 4.92 2.05 -18.37
N GLY A 233 4.54 0.79 -18.22
CA GLY A 233 5.47 -0.29 -17.88
C GLY A 233 5.74 -0.47 -16.38
N TRP A 234 5.32 0.47 -15.53
CA TRP A 234 5.37 0.27 -14.09
C TRP A 234 4.20 -0.61 -13.63
N ARG A 235 4.50 -1.57 -12.77
CA ARG A 235 3.51 -2.46 -12.20
C ARG A 235 3.16 -2.02 -10.78
N ILE A 236 1.90 -2.13 -10.39
CA ILE A 236 1.42 -1.85 -9.04
C ILE A 236 0.43 -2.91 -8.58
N ALA A 237 0.61 -3.38 -7.35
CA ALA A 237 -0.40 -4.11 -6.60
C ALA A 237 -1.01 -3.13 -5.59
N ASN A 238 -2.28 -2.77 -5.73
CA ASN A 238 -2.89 -1.76 -4.86
C ASN A 238 -4.27 -2.16 -4.37
N LYS A 239 -4.65 -1.62 -3.21
CA LYS A 239 -5.99 -1.75 -2.63
C LYS A 239 -6.55 -0.37 -2.28
N PRO A 240 -7.59 0.09 -2.97
CA PRO A 240 -8.24 1.34 -2.65
C PRO A 240 -9.18 1.23 -1.44
N GLY A 241 -9.45 2.38 -0.82
CA GLY A 241 -10.48 2.55 0.18
C GLY A 241 -11.28 3.82 -0.07
N THR A 242 -12.59 3.79 0.14
CA THR A 242 -13.48 4.96 -0.05
C THR A 242 -14.60 4.93 0.96
N TRP A 243 -14.92 6.09 1.50
CA TRP A 243 -16.16 6.29 2.24
C TRP A 243 -16.79 7.62 1.85
N ALA A 244 -17.89 7.55 1.12
CA ALA A 244 -18.60 8.73 0.60
C ALA A 244 -17.62 9.74 -0.03
N LYS A 245 -17.74 11.03 0.33
CA LYS A 245 -16.78 12.08 -0.04
C LYS A 245 -15.79 12.40 1.11
N ILE A 246 -15.77 11.56 2.17
CA ILE A 246 -15.03 11.83 3.41
C ILE A 246 -13.60 11.28 3.33
N SER A 247 -13.43 10.08 2.75
CA SER A 247 -12.14 9.42 2.68
C SER A 247 -11.91 8.77 1.31
N THR A 248 -10.75 9.03 0.73
CA THR A 248 -10.29 8.42 -0.53
C THR A 248 -8.84 7.98 -0.34
N ASN A 249 -8.62 6.68 -0.31
CA ASN A 249 -7.36 6.06 0.07
C ASN A 249 -6.85 5.11 -1.02
N ASP A 250 -5.54 4.92 -1.09
CA ASP A 250 -4.94 3.84 -1.87
C ASP A 250 -3.60 3.42 -1.25
N ILE A 251 -3.40 2.11 -1.14
CA ILE A 251 -2.18 1.53 -0.57
C ILE A 251 -1.62 0.46 -1.50
N GLY A 252 -0.31 0.27 -1.54
CA GLY A 252 0.23 -0.79 -2.39
C GLY A 252 1.74 -0.84 -2.49
N VAL A 253 2.18 -1.70 -3.41
CA VAL A 253 3.59 -1.87 -3.80
C VAL A 253 3.71 -1.60 -5.29
N ILE A 254 4.69 -0.78 -5.63
CA ILE A 254 5.02 -0.36 -6.99
C ILE A 254 6.34 -1.04 -7.38
N TRP A 255 6.41 -1.61 -8.58
CA TRP A 255 7.63 -2.16 -9.17
C TRP A 255 8.04 -1.30 -10.38
N PRO A 256 8.93 -0.33 -10.20
CA PRO A 256 9.55 0.38 -11.31
C PRO A 256 10.46 -0.57 -12.11
N PRO A 257 10.57 -0.46 -13.44
CA PRO A 257 11.48 -1.27 -14.22
C PRO A 257 12.94 -1.08 -13.78
N GLY A 258 13.67 -2.20 -13.59
CA GLY A 258 15.10 -2.20 -13.25
C GLY A 258 15.45 -1.70 -11.85
N ARG A 259 14.49 -1.61 -10.94
CA ARG A 259 14.67 -1.07 -9.60
C ARG A 259 13.91 -1.87 -8.54
N ASP A 260 14.37 -1.76 -7.29
CA ASP A 260 13.69 -2.35 -6.13
C ASP A 260 12.28 -1.75 -5.91
N PRO A 261 11.36 -2.51 -5.32
CA PRO A 261 9.98 -2.08 -5.08
C PRO A 261 9.88 -0.86 -4.16
N ILE A 262 8.81 -0.09 -4.36
CA ILE A 262 8.43 1.03 -3.50
C ILE A 262 7.09 0.70 -2.87
N ILE A 263 7.00 0.83 -1.55
CA ILE A 263 5.75 0.67 -0.82
C ILE A 263 5.14 2.06 -0.61
N VAL A 264 3.85 2.19 -0.86
CA VAL A 264 3.13 3.46 -0.73
C VAL A 264 1.84 3.27 0.04
N ALA A 265 1.54 4.24 0.90
CA ALA A 265 0.23 4.40 1.52
C ALA A 265 -0.19 5.86 1.40
N ALA A 266 -1.34 6.12 0.79
CA ALA A 266 -1.89 7.45 0.56
C ALA A 266 -3.33 7.51 1.06
N TYR A 267 -3.60 8.45 1.94
CA TYR A 267 -4.89 8.68 2.59
C TYR A 267 -5.29 10.13 2.42
N LEU A 268 -6.43 10.37 1.81
CA LEU A 268 -7.02 11.70 1.67
C LEU A 268 -8.34 11.76 2.43
N GLY A 269 -8.36 12.53 3.50
CA GLY A 269 -9.55 12.78 4.32
C GLY A 269 -10.10 14.19 4.12
N GLU A 270 -11.41 14.35 4.32
CA GLU A 270 -12.06 15.67 4.44
C GLU A 270 -11.87 16.58 3.23
N ALA A 271 -11.50 16.05 2.08
CA ALA A 271 -11.27 16.84 0.87
C ALA A 271 -12.61 17.24 0.22
N PRO A 272 -12.78 18.53 -0.14
CA PRO A 272 -13.94 18.97 -0.90
C PRO A 272 -13.92 18.42 -2.33
N GLY A 273 -15.00 18.62 -3.07
CA GLY A 273 -15.10 18.25 -4.47
C GLY A 273 -15.69 16.86 -4.70
N SER A 274 -15.56 16.36 -5.92
CA SER A 274 -16.07 15.06 -6.34
C SER A 274 -15.08 13.94 -6.01
N ILE A 275 -15.55 12.69 -6.02
CA ILE A 275 -14.66 11.52 -5.90
C ILE A 275 -13.59 11.54 -7.00
N LYS A 276 -13.93 12.00 -8.22
CA LYS A 276 -12.97 12.11 -9.33
C LYS A 276 -11.84 13.10 -9.00
N ASP A 277 -12.16 14.22 -8.36
CA ASP A 277 -11.14 15.20 -7.94
C ASP A 277 -10.23 14.62 -6.87
N GLN A 278 -10.79 13.90 -5.90
CA GLN A 278 -10.04 13.21 -4.86
C GLN A 278 -9.16 12.07 -5.42
N GLU A 279 -9.66 11.30 -6.39
CA GLU A 279 -8.88 10.27 -7.11
C GLU A 279 -7.69 10.91 -7.86
N ALA A 280 -7.89 12.09 -8.44
CA ALA A 280 -6.82 12.82 -9.12
C ALA A 280 -5.69 13.27 -8.16
N VAL A 281 -6.01 13.58 -6.90
CA VAL A 281 -5.00 13.87 -5.87
C VAL A 281 -4.10 12.65 -5.64
N LEU A 282 -4.68 11.45 -5.51
CA LEU A 282 -3.90 10.23 -5.32
C LEU A 282 -3.07 9.88 -6.58
N ALA A 283 -3.58 10.15 -7.77
CA ALA A 283 -2.80 10.03 -8.99
C ALA A 283 -1.58 10.99 -9.01
N GLN A 284 -1.72 12.21 -8.45
CA GLN A 284 -0.60 13.13 -8.30
C GLN A 284 0.47 12.63 -7.32
N VAL A 285 0.08 11.92 -6.24
CA VAL A 285 1.04 11.26 -5.35
C VAL A 285 1.91 10.28 -6.14
N ALA A 286 1.30 9.46 -7.00
CA ALA A 286 2.04 8.52 -7.84
C ALA A 286 2.98 9.21 -8.84
N ARG A 287 2.58 10.35 -9.42
CA ARG A 287 3.47 11.15 -10.29
C ARG A 287 4.66 11.72 -9.52
N ILE A 288 4.42 12.23 -8.30
CA ILE A 288 5.51 12.70 -7.43
C ILE A 288 6.52 11.59 -7.17
N ILE A 289 6.05 10.36 -6.92
CA ILE A 289 6.91 9.18 -6.76
C ILE A 289 7.70 8.93 -8.06
N ALA A 290 7.02 8.88 -9.20
CA ALA A 290 7.62 8.49 -10.48
C ALA A 290 8.68 9.48 -10.99
N GLU A 291 8.54 10.77 -10.70
CA GLU A 291 9.49 11.80 -11.12
C GLU A 291 10.79 11.80 -10.30
N ARG A 292 10.86 11.03 -9.21
CA ARG A 292 11.98 11.01 -8.26
C ARG A 292 12.64 9.64 -8.13
N VAL A 293 12.21 8.70 -8.91
CA VAL A 293 12.65 7.32 -9.00
C VAL A 293 13.31 7.05 -10.37
#